data_49ee71e13f96ece61c64022f6d59227d
#
_entry.id   49ee71e13f96ece61c64022f6d59227d
#
_cell.length_a   1.000
_cell.length_b   1.000
_cell.length_c   1.000
_cell.angle_alpha   90.00
_cell.angle_beta   90.00
_cell.angle_gamma   90.00
#
_symmetry.space_group_name_H-M   'P 1'
#
loop_
_entity.id
_entity.type
_entity.pdbx_description
1 polymer ?
#
loop_
_entity_poly.entity_id
_entity_poly.type
_entity_poly.pdbx_seq_one_letter_code
_entity_poly.pdbx_strand_id
1 'polypeptide(L)'
;MKILIAGEVDFPPENRAAALAGAQALIDMALAEQGCQHYAWTADPYDAGRVHVFEEWDNAEDLQFHLDGVAYRGMLEHLGGYTILNANTRKYRVDLSEPVYGPDGVATATFHTAKDHAQ
;
A
#
# COMPACT_ATOMS: atom_id res chain seq x y z
N MET A 1 2.56 -0.14 16.31
CA MET A 1 1.58 0.74 15.65
C MET A 1 1.59 0.45 14.18
N LYS A 2 0.43 0.23 13.60
CA LYS A 2 0.32 -0.06 12.16
C LYS A 2 0.83 1.08 11.31
N ILE A 3 1.32 0.71 10.12
CA ILE A 3 1.72 1.68 9.11
C ILE A 3 0.97 1.34 7.83
N LEU A 4 0.32 2.35 7.26
CA LEU A 4 -0.26 2.26 5.93
C LEU A 4 0.65 2.99 4.95
N ILE A 5 0.73 2.46 3.73
CA ILE A 5 1.32 3.18 2.61
C ILE A 5 0.22 3.33 1.58
N ALA A 6 0.04 4.54 1.10
CA ALA A 6 -0.97 4.83 0.09
C ALA A 6 -0.48 5.92 -0.86
N GLY A 7 -0.91 5.84 -2.10
CA GLY A 7 -0.58 6.82 -3.10
C GLY A 7 -0.73 6.28 -4.50
N GLU A 8 -0.07 6.94 -5.44
CA GLU A 8 -0.15 6.56 -6.84
C GLU A 8 1.22 6.56 -7.51
N VAL A 9 1.32 5.71 -8.54
CA VAL A 9 2.45 5.68 -9.46
C VAL A 9 1.86 5.74 -10.86
N ASP A 10 2.33 6.67 -11.68
CA ASP A 10 1.82 6.88 -13.03
C ASP A 10 2.84 6.45 -14.07
N PHE A 11 2.38 5.67 -15.02
CA PHE A 11 3.16 5.20 -16.17
C PHE A 11 2.58 5.80 -17.45
N PRO A 12 3.36 5.84 -18.55
CA PRO A 12 2.74 6.00 -19.85
C PRO A 12 1.66 4.92 -20.00
N PRO A 13 0.46 5.26 -20.50
CA PRO A 13 -0.65 4.30 -20.59
C PRO A 13 -0.30 2.97 -21.26
N GLU A 14 0.53 3.02 -22.29
CA GLU A 14 0.94 1.83 -23.04
C GLU A 14 1.81 0.87 -22.23
N ASN A 15 2.39 1.31 -21.12
CA ASN A 15 3.31 0.51 -20.29
C ASN A 15 2.66 -0.07 -19.04
N ARG A 16 1.52 0.47 -18.62
CA ARG A 16 0.93 0.09 -17.32
C ARG A 16 0.64 -1.40 -17.19
N ALA A 17 0.02 -1.98 -18.23
CA ALA A 17 -0.36 -3.39 -18.16
C ALA A 17 0.86 -4.31 -18.03
N ALA A 18 1.93 -4.04 -18.77
CA ALA A 18 3.15 -4.84 -18.71
C ALA A 18 3.86 -4.65 -17.37
N ALA A 19 3.90 -3.41 -16.87
CA ALA A 19 4.52 -3.13 -15.56
C ALA A 19 3.81 -3.89 -14.44
N LEU A 20 2.47 -3.90 -14.43
CA LEU A 20 1.70 -4.63 -13.42
C LEU A 20 1.85 -6.14 -13.58
N ALA A 21 1.78 -6.65 -14.81
CA ALA A 21 1.93 -8.08 -15.04
C ALA A 21 3.30 -8.59 -14.57
N GLY A 22 4.36 -7.86 -14.86
CA GLY A 22 5.70 -8.23 -14.44
C GLY A 22 5.95 -8.09 -12.94
N ALA A 23 5.12 -7.32 -12.24
CA ALA A 23 5.23 -7.12 -10.80
C ALA A 23 4.53 -8.21 -9.99
N GLN A 24 3.70 -9.06 -10.60
CA GLN A 24 2.84 -10.00 -9.86
C GLN A 24 3.60 -10.89 -8.89
N ALA A 25 4.70 -11.48 -9.34
CA ALA A 25 5.49 -12.37 -8.48
C ALA A 25 6.06 -11.63 -7.27
N LEU A 26 6.44 -10.37 -7.44
CA LEU A 26 6.98 -9.55 -6.37
C LEU A 26 5.89 -9.14 -5.38
N ILE A 27 4.68 -8.87 -5.88
CA ILE A 27 3.51 -8.61 -5.04
C ILE A 27 3.20 -9.83 -4.18
N ASP A 28 3.20 -11.02 -4.79
CA ASP A 28 2.95 -12.26 -4.07
C ASP A 28 4.01 -12.50 -2.98
N MET A 29 5.27 -12.19 -3.27
CA MET A 29 6.34 -12.29 -2.27
C MET A 29 6.12 -11.33 -1.11
N ALA A 30 5.74 -10.09 -1.39
CA ALA A 30 5.47 -9.10 -0.35
C ALA A 30 4.30 -9.53 0.53
N LEU A 31 3.24 -10.06 -0.06
CA LEU A 31 2.06 -10.53 0.67
C LEU A 31 2.41 -11.68 1.64
N ALA A 32 3.45 -12.46 1.34
CA ALA A 32 3.89 -13.55 2.19
C ALA A 32 4.82 -13.11 3.32
N GLU A 33 5.25 -11.86 3.33
CA GLU A 33 6.17 -11.36 4.36
C GLU A 33 5.46 -11.13 5.69
N GLN A 34 6.22 -11.29 6.78
CA GLN A 34 5.68 -11.12 8.11
C GLN A 34 5.14 -9.71 8.29
N GLY A 35 3.94 -9.62 8.86
CA GLY A 35 3.30 -8.36 9.19
C GLY A 35 2.63 -7.65 8.03
N CYS A 36 2.68 -8.22 6.83
CA CYS A 36 2.00 -7.66 5.67
C CYS A 36 0.54 -8.09 5.67
N GLN A 37 -0.37 -7.14 5.84
CA GLN A 37 -1.81 -7.40 5.82
C GLN A 37 -2.40 -7.10 4.45
N HIS A 38 -1.89 -6.09 3.76
CA HIS A 38 -2.31 -5.72 2.41
C HIS A 38 -1.10 -5.24 1.62
N TYR A 39 -1.07 -5.60 0.35
CA TYR A 39 -0.08 -5.11 -0.58
C TYR A 39 -0.69 -5.14 -1.97
N ALA A 40 -1.13 -3.99 -2.46
CA ALA A 40 -1.88 -3.90 -3.70
C ALA A 40 -1.33 -2.81 -4.61
N TRP A 41 -1.15 -3.18 -5.88
CA TRP A 41 -0.84 -2.27 -6.98
C TRP A 41 -1.96 -2.43 -8.00
N THR A 42 -2.88 -1.46 -8.06
CA THR A 42 -4.15 -1.61 -8.77
C THR A 42 -4.30 -0.55 -9.84
N ALA A 43 -4.62 -0.99 -11.05
CA ALA A 43 -4.88 -0.09 -12.16
C ALA A 43 -6.12 0.78 -11.88
N ASP A 44 -5.98 2.09 -12.08
CA ASP A 44 -7.12 3.00 -12.02
C ASP A 44 -8.04 2.71 -13.21
N PRO A 45 -9.37 2.58 -12.99
CA PRO A 45 -10.28 2.24 -14.09
C PRO A 45 -10.54 3.38 -15.07
N TYR A 46 -10.19 4.61 -14.73
CA TYR A 46 -10.49 5.78 -15.53
C TYR A 46 -9.25 6.52 -16.05
N ASP A 47 -8.15 6.47 -15.29
CA ASP A 47 -6.88 7.07 -15.70
C ASP A 47 -5.99 5.95 -16.23
N ALA A 48 -5.75 5.95 -17.52
CA ALA A 48 -5.14 4.82 -18.21
C ALA A 48 -3.69 4.50 -17.79
N GLY A 49 -2.98 5.47 -17.22
CA GLY A 49 -1.60 5.28 -16.77
C GLY A 49 -1.43 5.14 -15.27
N ARG A 50 -2.48 5.36 -14.50
CA ARG A 50 -2.38 5.42 -13.04
C ARG A 50 -2.49 4.06 -12.38
N VAL A 51 -1.63 3.85 -11.39
CA VAL A 51 -1.67 2.70 -10.49
C VAL A 51 -1.83 3.23 -9.08
N HIS A 52 -2.80 2.68 -8.35
CA HIS A 52 -2.95 2.95 -6.92
C HIS A 52 -2.15 1.94 -6.12
N VAL A 53 -1.40 2.43 -5.15
CA VAL A 53 -0.61 1.61 -4.25
C VAL A 53 -1.25 1.67 -2.87
N PHE A 54 -1.49 0.51 -2.27
CA PHE A 54 -1.96 0.44 -0.90
C PHE A 54 -1.27 -0.71 -0.17
N GLU A 55 -0.69 -0.42 0.98
CA GLU A 55 -0.02 -1.41 1.81
C GLU A 55 -0.42 -1.21 3.26
N GLU A 56 -0.53 -2.31 3.99
CA GLU A 56 -0.74 -2.27 5.43
C GLU A 56 0.24 -3.20 6.11
N TRP A 57 1.00 -2.67 7.07
CA TRP A 57 2.02 -3.39 7.83
C TRP A 57 1.72 -3.30 9.32
N ASP A 58 1.93 -4.40 10.04
CA ASP A 58 1.61 -4.47 11.47
C ASP A 58 2.41 -3.49 12.31
N ASN A 59 3.66 -3.21 11.90
CA ASN A 59 4.54 -2.32 12.64
C ASN A 59 5.71 -1.87 11.76
N ALA A 60 6.49 -0.92 12.28
CA ALA A 60 7.63 -0.36 11.55
C ALA A 60 8.73 -1.38 11.29
N GLU A 61 8.93 -2.33 12.21
CA GLU A 61 9.98 -3.33 12.06
C GLU A 61 9.71 -4.25 10.87
N ASP A 62 8.46 -4.70 10.74
CA ASP A 62 8.06 -5.54 9.61
C ASP A 62 8.13 -4.79 8.29
N LEU A 63 7.71 -3.53 8.28
CA LEU A 63 7.86 -2.69 7.08
C LEU A 63 9.33 -2.50 6.72
N GLN A 64 10.18 -2.23 7.71
CA GLN A 64 11.61 -2.03 7.43
C GLN A 64 12.25 -3.31 6.88
N PHE A 65 11.88 -4.47 7.42
CA PHE A 65 12.34 -5.74 6.88
C PHE A 65 11.96 -5.88 5.41
N HIS A 66 10.72 -5.51 5.05
CA HIS A 66 10.27 -5.50 3.65
C HIS A 66 11.14 -4.56 2.80
N LEU A 67 11.36 -3.33 3.27
CA LEU A 67 12.13 -2.34 2.52
C LEU A 67 13.60 -2.73 2.33
N ASP A 68 14.13 -3.55 3.23
CA ASP A 68 15.49 -4.08 3.13
C ASP A 68 15.54 -5.41 2.38
N GLY A 69 14.40 -5.93 1.97
CA GLY A 69 14.25 -7.28 1.49
C GLY A 69 14.25 -7.45 -0.02
N VAL A 70 14.12 -8.71 -0.41
CA VAL A 70 14.23 -9.13 -1.82
C VAL A 70 13.05 -8.66 -2.65
N ALA A 71 11.84 -8.70 -2.09
CA ALA A 71 10.63 -8.29 -2.83
C ALA A 71 10.70 -6.80 -3.20
N TYR A 72 11.08 -5.95 -2.26
CA TYR A 72 11.18 -4.52 -2.51
C TYR A 72 12.30 -4.20 -3.51
N ARG A 73 13.48 -4.78 -3.33
CA ARG A 73 14.59 -4.58 -4.27
C ARG A 73 14.24 -5.07 -5.67
N GLY A 74 13.55 -6.21 -5.75
CA GLY A 74 13.07 -6.73 -7.03
C GLY A 74 12.07 -5.80 -7.70
N MET A 75 11.19 -5.18 -6.91
CA MET A 75 10.23 -4.21 -7.44
C MET A 75 10.95 -2.96 -7.98
N LEU A 76 11.93 -2.44 -7.26
CA LEU A 76 12.73 -1.30 -7.76
C LEU A 76 13.43 -1.64 -9.06
N GLU A 77 14.02 -2.82 -9.15
CA GLU A 77 14.71 -3.26 -10.36
C GLU A 77 13.72 -3.40 -11.53
N HIS A 78 12.59 -4.03 -11.29
CA HIS A 78 11.54 -4.22 -12.29
C HIS A 78 11.02 -2.87 -12.81
N LEU A 79 10.66 -1.97 -11.91
CA LEU A 79 10.12 -0.66 -12.27
C LEU A 79 11.18 0.23 -12.92
N GLY A 80 12.46 -0.02 -12.64
CA GLY A 80 13.55 0.71 -13.28
C GLY A 80 13.63 0.51 -14.79
N GLY A 81 12.96 -0.50 -15.32
CA GLY A 81 12.84 -0.73 -16.76
C GLY A 81 11.75 0.07 -17.45
N TYR A 82 10.98 0.86 -16.69
CA TYR A 82 9.87 1.65 -17.23
C TYR A 82 10.05 3.13 -16.91
N THR A 83 9.46 3.99 -17.75
CA THR A 83 9.36 5.41 -17.43
C THR A 83 8.27 5.61 -16.39
N ILE A 84 8.61 6.29 -15.30
CA ILE A 84 7.64 6.67 -14.29
C ILE A 84 7.42 8.17 -14.40
N LEU A 85 6.17 8.55 -14.69
CA LEU A 85 5.79 9.94 -14.90
C LEU A 85 5.57 10.67 -13.59
N ASN A 86 5.09 9.94 -12.57
CA ASN A 86 4.83 10.47 -11.24
C ASN A 86 4.84 9.31 -10.24
N ALA A 87 5.43 9.54 -9.08
CA ALA A 87 5.37 8.59 -7.98
C ALA A 87 5.18 9.39 -6.69
N ASN A 88 4.02 9.20 -6.06
CA ASN A 88 3.69 9.91 -4.84
C ASN A 88 3.04 8.92 -3.87
N THR A 89 3.88 8.19 -3.14
CA THR A 89 3.42 7.28 -2.09
C THR A 89 3.83 7.84 -0.74
N ARG A 90 2.91 7.78 0.21
CA ARG A 90 3.13 8.31 1.56
C ARG A 90 2.87 7.23 2.58
N LYS A 91 3.59 7.28 3.70
CA LYS A 91 3.34 6.38 4.81
C LYS A 91 2.58 7.12 5.92
N TYR A 92 1.65 6.41 6.54
CA TYR A 92 0.78 6.92 7.59
C TYR A 92 0.91 6.02 8.81
N ARG A 93 1.16 6.62 9.96
CA ARG A 93 1.19 5.89 11.22
C ARG A 93 -0.22 5.90 11.81
N VAL A 94 -0.73 4.72 12.16
CA VAL A 94 -2.10 4.55 12.62
C VAL A 94 -2.08 4.28 14.12
N ASP A 95 -2.69 5.17 14.89
CA ASP A 95 -2.81 4.99 16.33
C ASP A 95 -4.17 4.42 16.73
N LEU A 96 -5.15 4.47 15.84
CA LEU A 96 -6.49 3.95 16.10
C LEU A 96 -7.14 3.55 14.80
N SER A 97 -7.79 2.41 14.81
CA SER A 97 -8.55 1.90 13.67
C SER A 97 -9.86 1.30 14.18
N GLU A 98 -10.96 1.65 13.55
CA GLU A 98 -12.26 1.03 13.83
C GLU A 98 -13.11 1.06 12.57
N PRO A 99 -14.22 0.29 12.53
CA PRO A 99 -15.08 0.28 11.36
C PRO A 99 -15.68 1.65 11.06
N VAL A 100 -15.92 1.90 9.78
CA VAL A 100 -16.59 3.13 9.33
C VAL A 100 -18.02 3.20 9.88
N TYR A 101 -18.68 2.05 10.01
CA TYR A 101 -20.05 1.96 10.50
C TYR A 101 -20.02 1.74 12.00
N GLY A 102 -20.71 2.61 12.74
CA GLY A 102 -20.79 2.52 14.19
C GLY A 102 -21.69 1.37 14.64
N PRO A 103 -21.88 1.22 15.99
CA PRO A 103 -22.72 0.15 16.53
C PRO A 103 -24.17 0.20 16.05
N ASP A 104 -24.64 1.37 15.66
CA ASP A 104 -25.98 1.56 15.11
C ASP A 104 -26.10 1.25 13.62
N GLY A 105 -24.99 0.86 12.98
CA GLY A 105 -24.96 0.59 11.55
C GLY A 105 -24.91 1.81 10.67
N VAL A 106 -24.66 2.99 11.26
CA VAL A 106 -24.59 4.25 10.52
C VAL A 106 -23.13 4.62 10.30
N ALA A 107 -22.78 5.00 9.08
CA ALA A 107 -21.43 5.48 8.74
C ALA A 107 -21.17 6.79 9.46
N THR A 108 -19.99 6.91 10.06
CA THR A 108 -19.62 8.12 10.80
C THR A 108 -18.12 8.32 10.75
N ALA A 109 -17.71 9.57 10.74
CA ALA A 109 -16.31 9.96 10.86
C ALA A 109 -15.87 10.04 12.33
N THR A 110 -16.79 10.01 13.26
CA THR A 110 -16.49 10.08 14.68
C THR A 110 -16.01 8.72 15.18
N PHE A 111 -14.91 8.70 15.89
CA PHE A 111 -14.40 7.48 16.50
C PHE A 111 -15.12 7.25 17.82
N HIS A 112 -15.60 6.02 18.01
CA HIS A 112 -16.32 5.62 19.21
C HIS A 112 -15.38 5.05 20.28
N THR A 113 -14.28 4.44 19.82
CA THR A 113 -13.27 3.93 20.75
C THR A 113 -12.51 5.10 21.36
N ALA A 114 -12.45 5.15 22.67
CA ALA A 114 -11.65 6.15 23.34
C ALA A 114 -10.18 5.92 22.99
N LYS A 115 -9.48 7.01 22.65
CA LYS A 115 -8.06 6.92 22.44
C LYS A 115 -7.42 6.44 23.72
N ASP A 116 -6.49 5.51 23.58
CA ASP A 116 -5.86 4.92 24.73
C ASP A 116 -5.10 5.99 25.52
N HIS A 117 -5.47 6.16 26.77
CA HIS A 117 -4.91 7.16 27.64
C HIS A 117 -3.78 6.64 28.49
N ALA A 118 -3.65 5.34 28.53
CA ALA A 118 -2.58 4.70 29.28
C ALA A 118 -1.26 4.79 28.55
N GLN A 119 -1.40 5.27 27.39
CA GLN A 119 -0.21 5.32 26.62
C GLN A 119 0.55 6.48 26.87
#